data_253d1dc9a868f00453f181f852477506
#
_entry.id   253d1dc9a868f00453f181f852477506
#
_cell.length_a   1.000
_cell.length_b   1.000
_cell.length_c   1.000
_cell.angle_alpha   90.00
_cell.angle_beta   90.00
_cell.angle_gamma   90.00
#
_symmetry.space_group_name_H-M   'P 1'
#
loop_
_entity.id
_entity.type
_entity.pdbx_description
1 polymer ?
#
loop_
_entity_poly.entity_id
_entity_poly.type
_entity_poly.pdbx_seq_one_letter_code
_entity_poly.pdbx_strand_id
1 'polypeptide(L)'
;MSTLKEKILAELDVDKAMKHISWLTENTPRRISGTGQDRIAAEYIVSEMKSYGCEAEILEFETYNSRPGTSEVTLLSPELRTLDRMPCCHIEPTSPEGDVYELIYVGAGGEEDYEGKDVKGKAVLVEVSYAPATPEKAMIAYRKGAKAMICMNWGRKDEAVICMRGLKGVWGNPTRESFEKIPQITGCSITRRDGEYLRDLYLAGEKLEIKLKITAERLWETLPQPSGFIKGKDPEKFLLVTGHLDAWEPGVTCNATGDASMLEMVRVFSKFKDELERSIWFVFWNGHEIAEAAGSTWFADNYWDVLSDNCVGYINIDSTAMKFADEYEVDVSRELSEYSTNVIKDAIGHIVDARPMAKIADQSFFGLGIPSVFGRVGFKKSIIEENHGATLGWWNHTVKDSLDKADAGNMKLDHMVQAESLLGIVNSVILPYNFDKTAKDINEKLNKLNKYAARTIDITALIRESDLLVANVDRLNLMISEHVNDYEAATKINSVLMKLSRTLTGPFYTACDRYSQDSYGLSILSKPIPALYPMVEMSNLDEKDVKFKLMRTELLRSRNRLLDA
;
A
#
# COMPACT_ATOMS: atom_id res chain seq x y z
N MET A 1 -23.52 -24.99 22.96
CA MET A 1 -22.13 -25.12 22.46
C MET A 1 -21.73 -23.77 21.95
N SER A 2 -20.50 -23.33 22.22
CA SER A 2 -19.99 -22.06 21.67
C SER A 2 -19.86 -22.15 20.15
N THR A 3 -20.15 -21.05 19.46
CA THR A 3 -19.96 -20.93 18.01
C THR A 3 -18.46 -20.98 17.65
N LEU A 4 -18.12 -21.26 16.39
CA LEU A 4 -16.72 -21.23 15.94
C LEU A 4 -16.10 -19.84 16.16
N LYS A 5 -16.86 -18.75 15.91
CA LYS A 5 -16.44 -17.37 16.21
C LYS A 5 -16.05 -17.21 17.69
N GLU A 6 -16.91 -17.63 18.61
CA GLU A 6 -16.61 -17.54 20.06
C GLU A 6 -15.36 -18.35 20.44
N LYS A 7 -15.16 -19.52 19.85
CA LYS A 7 -13.96 -20.34 20.08
C LYS A 7 -12.69 -19.64 19.59
N ILE A 8 -12.71 -19.09 18.37
CA ILE A 8 -11.58 -18.37 17.76
C ILE A 8 -11.24 -17.14 18.60
N LEU A 9 -12.22 -16.30 18.93
CA LEU A 9 -11.97 -15.09 19.72
C LEU A 9 -11.46 -15.39 21.14
N ALA A 10 -11.92 -16.48 21.75
CA ALA A 10 -11.44 -16.93 23.07
C ALA A 10 -10.03 -17.51 23.04
N GLU A 11 -9.55 -17.94 21.87
CA GLU A 11 -8.20 -18.51 21.70
C GLU A 11 -7.13 -17.44 21.45
N LEU A 12 -7.51 -16.21 21.07
CA LEU A 12 -6.58 -15.12 20.82
C LEU A 12 -5.75 -14.78 22.06
N ASP A 13 -4.43 -14.67 21.88
CA ASP A 13 -3.45 -14.49 22.96
C ASP A 13 -2.43 -13.40 22.58
N VAL A 14 -2.67 -12.18 23.05
CA VAL A 14 -1.81 -11.01 22.78
C VAL A 14 -0.40 -11.21 23.34
N ASP A 15 -0.25 -11.92 24.47
CA ASP A 15 1.08 -12.13 25.08
C ASP A 15 1.98 -13.01 24.20
N LYS A 16 1.39 -13.92 23.41
CA LYS A 16 2.14 -14.70 22.41
C LYS A 16 2.59 -13.82 21.26
N ALA A 17 1.71 -12.98 20.74
CA ALA A 17 2.08 -12.04 19.70
C ALA A 17 3.18 -11.06 20.16
N MET A 18 3.09 -10.52 21.38
CA MET A 18 4.13 -9.66 21.97
C MET A 18 5.49 -10.37 22.08
N LYS A 19 5.52 -11.69 22.30
CA LYS A 19 6.79 -12.46 22.29
C LYS A 19 7.38 -12.53 20.88
N HIS A 20 6.57 -12.67 19.83
CA HIS A 20 7.06 -12.64 18.45
C HIS A 20 7.63 -11.27 18.10
N ILE A 21 6.99 -10.17 18.52
CA ILE A 21 7.54 -8.82 18.32
C ILE A 21 8.90 -8.69 19.01
N SER A 22 9.00 -9.09 20.29
CA SER A 22 10.27 -9.04 21.03
C SER A 22 11.34 -9.84 20.31
N TRP A 23 11.03 -11.07 19.88
CA TRP A 23 11.98 -11.91 19.17
C TRP A 23 12.48 -11.26 17.86
N LEU A 24 11.56 -10.76 17.01
CA LEU A 24 11.91 -10.13 15.75
C LEU A 24 12.79 -8.88 15.95
N THR A 25 12.47 -8.06 16.95
CA THR A 25 13.21 -6.82 17.20
C THR A 25 14.54 -7.03 17.91
N GLU A 26 14.69 -8.07 18.72
CA GLU A 26 15.93 -8.39 19.41
C GLU A 26 16.92 -9.16 18.53
N ASN A 27 16.42 -10.07 17.67
CA ASN A 27 17.27 -10.95 16.86
C ASN A 27 17.46 -10.46 15.43
N THR A 28 16.51 -9.66 14.91
CA THR A 28 16.54 -9.14 13.55
C THR A 28 16.19 -7.64 13.48
N PRO A 29 16.84 -6.77 14.28
CA PRO A 29 16.50 -5.34 14.35
C PRO A 29 16.73 -4.59 13.03
N ARG A 30 17.53 -5.15 12.11
CA ARG A 30 17.82 -4.58 10.78
C ARG A 30 17.38 -5.54 9.69
N ARG A 31 16.11 -5.95 9.70
CA ARG A 31 15.57 -6.86 8.69
C ARG A 31 15.20 -6.15 7.39
N ILE A 32 16.08 -5.22 7.00
CA ILE A 32 16.05 -4.57 5.69
C ILE A 32 16.29 -5.64 4.61
N SER A 33 15.52 -5.61 3.55
CA SER A 33 15.58 -6.57 2.44
C SER A 33 17.00 -6.77 1.92
N GLY A 34 17.46 -8.02 1.85
CA GLY A 34 18.78 -8.39 1.32
C GLY A 34 19.95 -8.19 2.29
N THR A 35 19.72 -7.82 3.56
CA THR A 35 20.80 -7.67 4.56
C THR A 35 21.16 -8.96 5.31
N GLY A 36 20.39 -10.03 5.10
CA GLY A 36 20.55 -11.32 5.77
C GLY A 36 19.73 -11.45 7.06
N GLN A 37 19.37 -10.36 7.73
CA GLN A 37 18.47 -10.42 8.87
C GLN A 37 17.02 -10.68 8.45
N ASP A 38 16.62 -10.26 7.28
CA ASP A 38 15.37 -10.65 6.63
C ASP A 38 15.27 -12.17 6.45
N ARG A 39 16.36 -12.86 6.11
CA ARG A 39 16.41 -14.33 6.03
C ARG A 39 16.25 -15.00 7.39
N ILE A 40 16.92 -14.50 8.42
CA ILE A 40 16.79 -15.01 9.80
C ILE A 40 15.35 -14.84 10.28
N ALA A 41 14.72 -13.70 10.00
CA ALA A 41 13.33 -13.46 10.33
C ALA A 41 12.39 -14.40 9.53
N ALA A 42 12.65 -14.63 8.25
CA ALA A 42 11.88 -15.54 7.41
C ALA A 42 11.96 -16.99 7.92
N GLU A 43 13.15 -17.47 8.31
CA GLU A 43 13.35 -18.80 8.89
C GLU A 43 12.61 -18.96 10.21
N TYR A 44 12.64 -17.93 11.06
CA TYR A 44 11.89 -17.90 12.32
C TYR A 44 10.38 -18.01 12.07
N ILE A 45 9.82 -17.16 11.19
CA ILE A 45 8.39 -17.17 10.88
C ILE A 45 7.95 -18.54 10.35
N VAL A 46 8.70 -19.13 9.41
CA VAL A 46 8.39 -20.48 8.88
C VAL A 46 8.46 -21.53 9.97
N SER A 47 9.44 -21.44 10.89
CA SER A 47 9.54 -22.36 12.02
C SER A 47 8.32 -22.27 12.94
N GLU A 48 7.88 -21.05 13.27
CA GLU A 48 6.70 -20.84 14.11
C GLU A 48 5.42 -21.33 13.42
N MET A 49 5.21 -21.03 12.14
CA MET A 49 4.07 -21.52 11.38
C MET A 49 4.01 -23.07 11.37
N LYS A 50 5.15 -23.74 11.17
CA LYS A 50 5.24 -25.21 11.24
C LYS A 50 4.91 -25.74 12.63
N SER A 51 5.35 -25.06 13.68
CA SER A 51 5.07 -25.44 15.08
C SER A 51 3.56 -25.43 15.39
N TYR A 52 2.81 -24.56 14.70
CA TYR A 52 1.34 -24.47 14.80
C TYR A 52 0.59 -25.44 13.88
N GLY A 53 1.32 -26.26 13.11
CA GLY A 53 0.73 -27.26 12.21
C GLY A 53 0.29 -26.70 10.86
N CYS A 54 0.79 -25.52 10.48
CA CYS A 54 0.64 -24.93 9.16
C CYS A 54 1.65 -25.54 8.17
N GLU A 55 1.26 -25.77 6.93
CA GLU A 55 2.17 -26.12 5.85
C GLU A 55 2.93 -24.85 5.45
N ALA A 56 4.23 -24.77 5.73
CA ALA A 56 4.98 -23.54 5.54
C ALA A 56 6.35 -23.77 4.88
N GLU A 57 6.76 -22.79 4.07
CA GLU A 57 8.03 -22.79 3.34
C GLU A 57 8.54 -21.36 3.12
N ILE A 58 9.78 -21.23 2.65
CA ILE A 58 10.33 -19.97 2.14
C ILE A 58 10.27 -20.02 0.61
N LEU A 59 9.56 -19.06 0.02
CA LEU A 59 9.62 -18.79 -1.41
C LEU A 59 10.84 -17.91 -1.69
N GLU A 60 11.66 -18.31 -2.63
CA GLU A 60 12.81 -17.53 -3.09
C GLU A 60 12.41 -16.75 -4.34
N PHE A 61 12.62 -15.43 -4.35
CA PHE A 61 12.27 -14.61 -5.51
C PHE A 61 13.33 -13.56 -5.85
N GLU A 62 13.55 -13.35 -7.14
CA GLU A 62 14.49 -12.35 -7.63
C GLU A 62 13.79 -10.98 -7.76
N THR A 63 14.46 -9.93 -7.28
CA THR A 63 13.93 -8.56 -7.34
C THR A 63 14.99 -7.50 -7.59
N TYR A 64 14.56 -6.40 -8.19
CA TYR A 64 15.34 -5.17 -8.32
C TYR A 64 15.27 -4.37 -7.02
N ASN A 65 16.30 -4.53 -6.20
CA ASN A 65 16.42 -3.93 -4.87
C ASN A 65 17.43 -2.78 -4.84
N SER A 66 17.58 -2.16 -3.67
CA SER A 66 18.60 -1.15 -3.40
C SER A 66 19.15 -1.35 -1.99
N ARG A 67 20.45 -1.11 -1.81
CA ARG A 67 21.08 -1.14 -0.50
C ARG A 67 21.36 0.27 -0.03
N PRO A 68 20.99 0.62 1.22
CA PRO A 68 21.35 1.90 1.81
C PRO A 68 22.87 2.07 1.83
N GLY A 69 23.33 3.21 1.34
CA GLY A 69 24.73 3.59 1.36
C GLY A 69 25.08 4.49 2.55
N THR A 70 26.08 5.31 2.34
CA THR A 70 26.49 6.39 3.27
C THR A 70 26.09 7.75 2.72
N SER A 71 25.92 8.74 3.59
CA SER A 71 25.66 10.12 3.17
C SER A 71 26.37 11.14 4.03
N GLU A 72 26.81 12.22 3.40
CA GLU A 72 27.23 13.46 4.04
C GLU A 72 26.44 14.60 3.41
N VAL A 73 25.88 15.49 4.23
CA VAL A 73 25.09 16.63 3.77
C VAL A 73 25.58 17.89 4.47
N THR A 74 26.01 18.87 3.68
CA THR A 74 26.56 20.12 4.19
C THR A 74 25.92 21.32 3.49
N LEU A 75 25.27 22.19 4.24
CA LEU A 75 24.92 23.53 3.78
C LEU A 75 26.21 24.34 3.63
N LEU A 76 26.44 24.94 2.45
CA LEU A 76 27.61 25.74 2.16
C LEU A 76 27.30 27.25 2.23
N SER A 77 26.07 27.65 1.91
CA SER A 77 25.60 29.03 1.93
C SER A 77 24.17 29.07 2.46
N PRO A 78 23.79 30.05 3.30
CA PRO A 78 24.56 31.25 3.71
C PRO A 78 25.59 30.99 4.80
N GLU A 79 25.62 29.84 5.43
CA GLU A 79 26.61 29.47 6.45
C GLU A 79 27.05 28.01 6.27
N LEU A 80 28.23 27.68 6.77
CA LEU A 80 28.73 26.31 6.74
C LEU A 80 28.11 25.51 7.88
N ARG A 81 27.30 24.48 7.54
CA ARG A 81 26.62 23.64 8.52
C ARG A 81 26.44 22.20 8.04
N THR A 82 26.90 21.24 8.83
CA THR A 82 26.60 19.82 8.60
C THR A 82 25.21 19.49 9.13
N LEU A 83 24.42 18.74 8.35
CA LEU A 83 23.06 18.34 8.70
C LEU A 83 23.02 16.87 9.12
N ASP A 84 22.13 16.55 10.07
CA ASP A 84 21.77 15.16 10.38
C ASP A 84 20.98 14.58 9.20
N ARG A 85 21.40 13.40 8.72
CA ARG A 85 20.95 12.84 7.44
C ARG A 85 20.98 11.32 7.40
N MET A 86 20.21 10.76 6.47
CA MET A 86 20.21 9.36 6.11
C MET A 86 20.00 9.24 4.60
N PRO A 87 20.76 8.39 3.87
CA PRO A 87 20.53 8.22 2.44
C PRO A 87 19.16 7.60 2.19
N CYS A 88 18.49 8.00 1.12
CA CYS A 88 17.33 7.28 0.60
C CYS A 88 17.78 6.02 -0.16
N CYS A 89 16.85 5.11 -0.40
CA CYS A 89 17.05 3.94 -1.26
C CYS A 89 16.58 4.23 -2.69
N HIS A 90 17.04 3.43 -3.65
CA HIS A 90 16.77 3.59 -5.08
C HIS A 90 17.13 4.96 -5.64
N ILE A 91 18.29 5.46 -5.24
CA ILE A 91 18.85 6.74 -5.68
C ILE A 91 20.11 6.55 -6.53
N GLU A 92 20.49 7.59 -7.27
CA GLU A 92 21.81 7.68 -7.91
C GLU A 92 22.87 8.10 -6.88
N PRO A 93 24.07 7.50 -6.91
CA PRO A 93 25.19 8.01 -6.12
C PRO A 93 25.65 9.38 -6.65
N THR A 94 26.27 10.17 -5.78
CA THR A 94 27.00 11.38 -6.19
C THR A 94 28.40 11.03 -6.71
N SER A 95 29.12 12.05 -7.23
CA SER A 95 30.58 11.92 -7.46
C SER A 95 31.30 11.56 -6.14
N PRO A 96 32.49 10.94 -6.19
CA PRO A 96 33.25 10.59 -4.99
C PRO A 96 33.59 11.79 -4.10
N GLU A 97 33.73 12.97 -4.69
CA GLU A 97 34.00 14.25 -3.99
C GLU A 97 32.72 14.89 -3.43
N GLY A 98 31.55 14.37 -3.86
CA GLY A 98 30.23 14.95 -3.62
C GLY A 98 29.89 16.04 -4.65
N ASP A 99 28.59 16.28 -4.81
CA ASP A 99 28.04 17.24 -5.76
C ASP A 99 27.44 18.44 -5.03
N VAL A 100 27.53 19.61 -5.62
CA VAL A 100 27.00 20.87 -5.07
C VAL A 100 25.79 21.31 -5.88
N TYR A 101 24.70 21.65 -5.18
CA TYR A 101 23.45 22.07 -5.78
C TYR A 101 22.89 23.33 -5.12
N GLU A 102 22.28 24.19 -5.90
CA GLU A 102 21.33 25.17 -5.38
C GLU A 102 20.12 24.45 -4.84
N LEU A 103 19.63 24.81 -3.65
CA LEU A 103 18.48 24.15 -3.00
C LEU A 103 17.22 24.99 -3.14
N ILE A 104 16.16 24.40 -3.65
CA ILE A 104 14.84 25.03 -3.84
C ILE A 104 13.80 24.33 -2.95
N TYR A 105 13.12 25.08 -2.11
CA TYR A 105 11.99 24.54 -1.35
C TYR A 105 10.73 24.46 -2.22
N VAL A 106 10.13 23.28 -2.30
CA VAL A 106 8.96 22.98 -3.14
C VAL A 106 7.76 22.45 -2.36
N GLY A 107 7.65 22.77 -1.06
CA GLY A 107 6.49 22.37 -0.27
C GLY A 107 6.34 20.86 -0.15
N ALA A 108 5.13 20.36 -0.42
CA ALA A 108 4.85 18.93 -0.43
C ALA A 108 5.48 18.18 -1.62
N GLY A 109 5.91 18.86 -2.66
CA GLY A 109 6.53 18.26 -3.86
C GLY A 109 5.52 17.64 -4.84
N GLY A 110 4.25 18.07 -4.81
CA GLY A 110 3.24 17.78 -5.82
C GLY A 110 3.45 18.58 -7.11
N GLU A 111 2.75 18.25 -8.19
CA GLU A 111 2.90 18.92 -9.49
C GLU A 111 2.74 20.46 -9.41
N GLU A 112 1.77 20.93 -8.61
CA GLU A 112 1.46 22.37 -8.45
C GLU A 112 2.52 23.11 -7.62
N ASP A 113 3.22 22.41 -6.74
CA ASP A 113 4.27 23.00 -5.88
C ASP A 113 5.49 23.51 -6.66
N TYR A 114 5.62 23.09 -7.93
CA TYR A 114 6.71 23.50 -8.82
C TYR A 114 6.35 24.71 -9.70
N GLU A 115 5.12 25.23 -9.63
CA GLU A 115 4.72 26.38 -10.45
C GLU A 115 5.58 27.61 -10.14
N GLY A 116 6.12 28.21 -11.18
CA GLY A 116 7.00 29.38 -11.07
C GLY A 116 8.42 29.10 -10.52
N LYS A 117 8.79 27.84 -10.26
CA LYS A 117 10.11 27.46 -9.72
C LYS A 117 10.96 26.78 -10.79
N ASP A 118 12.17 27.30 -11.00
CA ASP A 118 13.19 26.63 -11.82
C ASP A 118 14.01 25.68 -10.94
N VAL A 119 13.79 24.37 -11.13
CA VAL A 119 14.48 23.30 -10.39
C VAL A 119 15.47 22.50 -11.27
N LYS A 120 15.60 22.86 -12.55
CA LYS A 120 16.45 22.11 -13.48
C LYS A 120 17.91 22.14 -13.04
N GLY A 121 18.48 20.96 -12.83
CA GLY A 121 19.87 20.79 -12.39
C GLY A 121 20.10 21.07 -10.90
N LYS A 122 19.05 21.34 -10.12
CA LYS A 122 19.12 21.73 -8.71
C LYS A 122 18.67 20.62 -7.77
N ALA A 123 18.85 20.82 -6.46
CA ALA A 123 18.25 20.02 -5.42
C ALA A 123 16.90 20.61 -4.99
N VAL A 124 15.95 19.76 -4.64
CA VAL A 124 14.67 20.18 -4.07
C VAL A 124 14.53 19.71 -2.62
N LEU A 125 14.00 20.59 -1.75
CA LEU A 125 13.59 20.25 -0.39
C LEU A 125 12.08 20.01 -0.40
N VAL A 126 11.66 18.80 0.00
CA VAL A 126 10.24 18.38 0.07
C VAL A 126 9.86 17.99 1.47
N GLU A 127 8.60 18.26 1.86
CA GLU A 127 8.01 17.75 3.10
C GLU A 127 7.41 16.37 2.88
N VAL A 128 7.84 15.33 3.63
CA VAL A 128 7.23 14.00 3.53
C VAL A 128 5.84 13.91 4.16
N SER A 129 5.51 14.87 5.01
CA SER A 129 4.26 14.96 5.78
C SER A 129 2.98 14.93 4.95
N TYR A 130 3.02 15.40 3.72
CA TYR A 130 1.84 15.65 2.90
C TYR A 130 1.92 14.92 1.57
N ALA A 131 0.75 14.61 0.99
CA ALA A 131 0.67 14.02 -0.34
C ALA A 131 1.40 14.87 -1.39
N PRO A 132 1.91 14.25 -2.45
CA PRO A 132 1.85 12.84 -2.80
C PRO A 132 2.80 11.94 -1.98
N ALA A 133 2.78 10.62 -2.20
CA ALA A 133 3.72 9.68 -1.58
C ALA A 133 5.18 9.99 -1.96
N THR A 134 6.15 9.65 -1.10
CA THR A 134 7.57 10.00 -1.34
C THR A 134 8.11 9.51 -2.69
N PRO A 135 7.83 8.28 -3.17
CA PRO A 135 8.26 7.86 -4.50
C PRO A 135 7.62 8.68 -5.64
N GLU A 136 6.38 9.10 -5.47
CA GLU A 136 5.71 9.98 -6.45
C GLU A 136 6.36 11.37 -6.48
N LYS A 137 6.73 11.96 -5.31
CA LYS A 137 7.49 13.22 -5.25
C LYS A 137 8.81 13.10 -6.03
N ALA A 138 9.51 11.97 -5.88
CA ALA A 138 10.75 11.72 -6.60
C ALA A 138 10.54 11.66 -8.12
N MET A 139 9.47 11.01 -8.59
CA MET A 139 9.09 10.97 -10.01
C MET A 139 8.78 12.37 -10.55
N ILE A 140 8.06 13.19 -9.78
CA ILE A 140 7.73 14.58 -10.15
C ILE A 140 9.01 15.41 -10.22
N ALA A 141 9.86 15.39 -9.17
CA ALA A 141 11.11 16.12 -9.12
C ALA A 141 12.01 15.77 -10.32
N TYR A 142 12.17 14.48 -10.61
CA TYR A 142 12.95 14.00 -11.76
C TYR A 142 12.41 14.51 -13.09
N ARG A 143 11.09 14.41 -13.33
CA ARG A 143 10.45 14.95 -14.55
C ARG A 143 10.59 16.46 -14.71
N LYS A 144 10.61 17.21 -13.61
CA LYS A 144 10.87 18.67 -13.59
C LYS A 144 12.35 19.00 -13.77
N GLY A 145 13.24 18.01 -13.81
CA GLY A 145 14.67 18.16 -14.07
C GLY A 145 15.55 18.38 -12.84
N ALA A 146 15.02 18.20 -11.63
CA ALA A 146 15.81 18.17 -10.40
C ALA A 146 16.86 17.04 -10.44
N LYS A 147 18.00 17.25 -9.80
CA LYS A 147 19.10 16.28 -9.70
C LYS A 147 19.21 15.64 -8.32
N ALA A 148 18.64 16.27 -7.30
CA ALA A 148 18.61 15.75 -5.95
C ALA A 148 17.28 16.06 -5.27
N MET A 149 16.87 15.18 -4.34
CA MET A 149 15.70 15.40 -3.48
C MET A 149 16.12 15.21 -2.01
N ILE A 150 15.82 16.20 -1.20
CA ILE A 150 16.02 16.17 0.24
C ILE A 150 14.67 16.10 0.91
N CYS A 151 14.44 15.05 1.70
CA CYS A 151 13.20 14.78 2.38
C CYS A 151 13.23 15.36 3.80
N MET A 152 12.46 16.41 4.06
CA MET A 152 12.20 16.89 5.41
C MET A 152 11.25 15.93 6.11
N ASN A 153 11.66 15.38 7.25
CA ASN A 153 10.88 14.41 7.99
C ASN A 153 9.53 14.98 8.49
N TRP A 154 8.59 14.10 8.71
CA TRP A 154 7.38 14.38 9.50
C TRP A 154 7.69 14.39 11.00
N GLY A 155 6.65 14.46 11.84
CA GLY A 155 6.81 14.50 13.29
C GLY A 155 7.18 15.89 13.80
N ARG A 156 7.47 15.98 15.08
CA ARG A 156 7.78 17.22 15.76
C ARG A 156 9.28 17.54 15.65
N LYS A 157 9.62 18.83 15.60
CA LYS A 157 11.03 19.27 15.46
C LYS A 157 11.92 18.96 16.66
N ASP A 158 11.33 18.70 17.83
CA ASP A 158 12.03 18.32 19.07
C ASP A 158 12.38 16.81 19.09
N GLU A 159 11.75 16.03 18.22
CA GLU A 159 12.00 14.59 18.07
C GLU A 159 13.12 14.28 17.08
N ALA A 160 14.26 14.81 17.15
CA ALA A 160 15.42 14.68 16.26
C ALA A 160 15.61 13.29 15.57
N VAL A 161 14.62 12.86 14.80
CA VAL A 161 14.58 11.57 14.10
C VAL A 161 14.57 11.76 12.59
N ILE A 162 15.01 10.74 11.86
CA ILE A 162 15.06 10.75 10.40
C ILE A 162 14.31 9.52 9.88
N CYS A 163 13.29 9.75 9.05
CA CYS A 163 12.60 8.68 8.33
C CYS A 163 13.46 8.14 7.19
N MET A 164 13.64 6.84 7.17
CA MET A 164 14.15 6.13 6.01
C MET A 164 13.12 6.12 4.89
N ARG A 165 13.57 6.28 3.61
CA ARG A 165 12.68 6.42 2.45
C ARG A 165 13.25 5.75 1.21
N GLY A 166 12.34 5.17 0.40
CA GLY A 166 12.62 4.72 -0.96
C GLY A 166 12.12 5.74 -2.00
N LEU A 167 12.81 5.86 -3.12
CA LEU A 167 12.48 6.81 -4.19
C LEU A 167 12.15 6.11 -5.53
N LYS A 168 11.86 4.82 -5.53
CA LYS A 168 11.73 4.03 -6.76
C LYS A 168 10.58 4.47 -7.67
N GLY A 169 9.43 4.78 -7.15
CA GLY A 169 8.26 5.23 -7.92
C GLY A 169 7.58 4.16 -8.78
N VAL A 170 8.27 3.09 -9.12
CA VAL A 170 7.75 1.94 -9.87
C VAL A 170 7.36 0.84 -8.88
N TRP A 171 6.15 0.34 -9.01
CA TRP A 171 5.60 -0.69 -8.14
C TRP A 171 6.14 -2.06 -8.51
N GLY A 172 6.78 -2.73 -7.56
CA GLY A 172 7.36 -4.06 -7.74
C GLY A 172 8.55 -4.12 -8.72
N ASN A 173 8.80 -5.28 -9.31
CA ASN A 173 9.85 -5.45 -10.30
C ASN A 173 9.55 -4.63 -11.57
N PRO A 174 10.53 -3.85 -12.06
CA PRO A 174 10.33 -3.05 -13.25
C PRO A 174 10.26 -3.93 -14.49
N THR A 175 9.39 -3.58 -15.42
CA THR A 175 9.42 -4.05 -16.80
C THR A 175 10.44 -3.24 -17.61
N ARG A 176 10.74 -3.66 -18.84
CA ARG A 176 11.59 -2.90 -19.75
C ARG A 176 11.12 -1.45 -19.94
N GLU A 177 9.80 -1.23 -20.00
CA GLU A 177 9.22 0.09 -20.16
C GLU A 177 9.25 0.91 -18.85
N SER A 178 8.90 0.28 -17.72
CA SER A 178 8.83 1.00 -16.44
C SER A 178 10.20 1.24 -15.82
N PHE A 179 11.24 0.47 -16.20
CA PHE A 179 12.61 0.71 -15.74
C PHE A 179 13.10 2.12 -16.08
N GLU A 180 12.76 2.62 -17.27
CA GLU A 180 13.10 3.97 -17.72
C GLU A 180 12.37 5.08 -16.93
N LYS A 181 11.29 4.72 -16.21
CA LYS A 181 10.51 5.63 -15.38
C LYS A 181 11.04 5.76 -13.95
N ILE A 182 12.00 4.91 -13.55
CA ILE A 182 12.64 4.99 -12.22
C ILE A 182 13.45 6.30 -12.14
N PRO A 183 13.21 7.14 -11.11
CA PRO A 183 13.90 8.42 -11.00
C PRO A 183 15.42 8.27 -10.93
N GLN A 184 16.13 8.98 -11.79
CA GLN A 184 17.60 9.01 -11.83
C GLN A 184 18.07 10.27 -11.08
N ILE A 185 17.80 10.32 -9.77
CA ILE A 185 18.18 11.42 -8.87
C ILE A 185 18.85 10.87 -7.63
N THR A 186 19.74 11.67 -7.01
CA THR A 186 20.23 11.37 -5.66
C THR A 186 19.26 11.87 -4.61
N GLY A 187 19.40 11.39 -3.36
CA GLY A 187 18.52 11.86 -2.31
C GLY A 187 18.85 11.38 -0.90
N CYS A 188 18.41 12.16 0.07
CA CYS A 188 18.54 11.83 1.48
C CYS A 188 17.37 12.40 2.28
N SER A 189 17.16 11.81 3.46
CA SER A 189 16.26 12.34 4.48
C SER A 189 17.05 13.14 5.52
N ILE A 190 16.45 14.19 6.05
CA ILE A 190 16.97 15.02 7.14
C ILE A 190 15.94 15.17 8.25
N THR A 191 16.38 15.58 9.43
CA THR A 191 15.45 15.88 10.53
C THR A 191 14.45 16.97 10.15
N ARG A 192 13.28 16.97 10.78
CA ARG A 192 12.33 18.09 10.60
C ARG A 192 12.95 19.43 11.01
N ARG A 193 13.68 19.46 12.12
CA ARG A 193 14.35 20.67 12.62
C ARG A 193 15.28 21.30 11.55
N ASP A 194 16.11 20.48 10.90
CA ASP A 194 17.03 20.96 9.88
C ASP A 194 16.27 21.33 8.59
N GLY A 195 15.23 20.57 8.25
CA GLY A 195 14.37 20.89 7.11
C GLY A 195 13.61 22.21 7.28
N GLU A 196 13.04 22.47 8.45
CA GLU A 196 12.39 23.73 8.76
C GLU A 196 13.39 24.91 8.75
N TYR A 197 14.58 24.69 9.26
CA TYR A 197 15.65 25.68 9.19
C TYR A 197 16.00 26.06 7.73
N LEU A 198 16.20 25.08 6.85
CA LEU A 198 16.45 25.33 5.43
C LEU A 198 15.26 26.00 4.74
N ARG A 199 14.04 25.55 5.04
CA ARG A 199 12.81 26.17 4.52
C ARG A 199 12.71 27.64 4.89
N ASP A 200 12.95 27.95 6.15
CA ASP A 200 12.79 29.30 6.69
C ASP A 200 13.85 30.26 6.09
N LEU A 201 15.10 29.82 5.89
CA LEU A 201 16.12 30.57 5.15
C LEU A 201 15.69 30.83 3.70
N TYR A 202 15.19 29.79 3.00
CA TYR A 202 14.69 29.93 1.62
C TYR A 202 13.53 30.94 1.53
N LEU A 203 12.57 30.87 2.46
CA LEU A 203 11.43 31.79 2.50
C LEU A 203 11.84 33.23 2.87
N ALA A 204 12.94 33.40 3.60
CA ALA A 204 13.55 34.70 3.86
C ALA A 204 14.29 35.29 2.64
N GLY A 205 14.39 34.53 1.55
CA GLY A 205 15.04 34.96 0.30
C GLY A 205 16.53 34.64 0.22
N GLU A 206 17.05 33.84 1.16
CA GLU A 206 18.46 33.41 1.10
C GLU A 206 18.66 32.42 -0.05
N LYS A 207 19.82 32.55 -0.72
CA LYS A 207 20.27 31.62 -1.72
C LYS A 207 21.00 30.46 -1.04
N LEU A 208 20.43 29.26 -1.10
CA LEU A 208 20.97 28.07 -0.44
C LEU A 208 21.84 27.26 -1.40
N GLU A 209 23.06 26.92 -0.98
CA GLU A 209 23.91 25.94 -1.64
C GLU A 209 24.15 24.76 -0.69
N ILE A 210 23.93 23.53 -1.21
CA ILE A 210 24.08 22.30 -0.43
C ILE A 210 25.00 21.33 -1.14
N LYS A 211 25.93 20.73 -0.39
CA LYS A 211 26.80 19.66 -0.87
C LYS A 211 26.26 18.32 -0.38
N LEU A 212 26.06 17.40 -1.31
CA LEU A 212 25.69 16.01 -1.06
C LEU A 212 26.85 15.12 -1.46
N LYS A 213 27.22 14.19 -0.57
CA LYS A 213 28.14 13.09 -0.88
C LYS A 213 27.47 11.81 -0.42
N ILE A 214 26.95 11.04 -1.38
CA ILE A 214 26.07 9.90 -1.13
C ILE A 214 26.53 8.72 -1.95
N THR A 215 26.65 7.54 -1.30
CA THR A 215 26.83 6.26 -1.97
C THR A 215 25.51 5.53 -2.02
N ALA A 216 25.26 4.80 -3.10
CA ALA A 216 24.05 4.00 -3.30
C ALA A 216 24.36 2.80 -4.18
N GLU A 217 23.60 1.74 -4.02
CA GLU A 217 23.68 0.55 -4.87
C GLU A 217 22.27 0.14 -5.26
N ARG A 218 22.08 -0.15 -6.56
CA ARG A 218 20.87 -0.79 -7.11
C ARG A 218 21.30 -2.09 -7.73
N LEU A 219 20.61 -3.18 -7.42
CA LEU A 219 21.03 -4.52 -7.85
C LEU A 219 19.83 -5.45 -7.98
N TRP A 220 20.01 -6.51 -8.77
CA TRP A 220 19.12 -7.67 -8.73
C TRP A 220 19.64 -8.65 -7.71
N GLU A 221 18.77 -9.12 -6.81
CA GLU A 221 19.12 -10.12 -5.80
C GLU A 221 17.92 -11.00 -5.45
N THR A 222 18.19 -12.13 -4.82
CA THR A 222 17.16 -13.08 -4.38
C THR A 222 16.82 -12.82 -2.91
N LEU A 223 15.53 -12.65 -2.63
CA LEU A 223 14.99 -12.42 -1.29
C LEU A 223 14.14 -13.61 -0.81
N PRO A 224 14.15 -13.93 0.50
CA PRO A 224 13.30 -14.93 1.11
C PRO A 224 11.91 -14.35 1.42
N GLN A 225 10.86 -15.12 1.16
CA GLN A 225 9.47 -14.75 1.43
C GLN A 225 8.75 -15.90 2.12
N PRO A 226 8.44 -15.80 3.44
CA PRO A 226 7.70 -16.83 4.15
C PRO A 226 6.28 -17.01 3.58
N SER A 227 5.89 -18.26 3.44
CA SER A 227 4.58 -18.67 2.95
C SER A 227 4.03 -19.80 3.81
N GLY A 228 2.75 -19.72 4.19
CA GLY A 228 2.09 -20.74 5.00
C GLY A 228 0.67 -21.01 4.52
N PHE A 229 0.28 -22.27 4.41
CA PHE A 229 -1.03 -22.67 3.93
C PHE A 229 -1.79 -23.49 4.98
N ILE A 230 -2.99 -23.03 5.33
CA ILE A 230 -3.93 -23.75 6.19
C ILE A 230 -5.04 -24.30 5.30
N LYS A 231 -5.08 -25.62 5.15
CA LYS A 231 -6.04 -26.29 4.29
C LYS A 231 -7.42 -26.36 4.96
N GLY A 232 -8.44 -25.82 4.32
CA GLY A 232 -9.85 -25.96 4.67
C GLY A 232 -10.53 -27.15 3.96
N LYS A 233 -11.86 -27.25 4.08
CA LYS A 233 -12.66 -28.29 3.41
C LYS A 233 -12.61 -28.14 1.89
N ASP A 234 -12.69 -26.90 1.37
CA ASP A 234 -12.37 -26.60 -0.01
C ASP A 234 -10.88 -26.25 -0.10
N PRO A 235 -10.03 -27.14 -0.63
CA PRO A 235 -8.59 -26.91 -0.69
C PRO A 235 -8.18 -25.98 -1.82
N GLU A 236 -9.07 -25.70 -2.77
CA GLU A 236 -8.76 -24.85 -3.94
C GLU A 236 -9.05 -23.39 -3.66
N LYS A 237 -10.21 -23.09 -3.04
CA LYS A 237 -10.59 -21.71 -2.73
C LYS A 237 -9.91 -21.24 -1.44
N PHE A 238 -9.29 -20.06 -1.50
CA PHE A 238 -8.55 -19.53 -0.36
C PHE A 238 -8.69 -18.01 -0.18
N LEU A 239 -8.58 -17.59 1.07
CA LEU A 239 -8.35 -16.20 1.45
C LEU A 239 -6.84 -15.95 1.52
N LEU A 240 -6.34 -14.91 0.88
CA LEU A 240 -4.95 -14.47 0.99
C LEU A 240 -4.81 -13.48 2.15
N VAL A 241 -3.96 -13.79 3.13
CA VAL A 241 -3.69 -12.96 4.31
C VAL A 241 -2.22 -12.62 4.36
N THR A 242 -1.89 -11.34 4.45
CA THR A 242 -0.52 -10.90 4.26
C THR A 242 -0.11 -9.71 5.14
N GLY A 243 1.18 -9.50 5.25
CA GLY A 243 1.84 -8.35 5.81
C GLY A 243 3.29 -8.35 5.33
N HIS A 244 4.03 -7.25 5.50
CA HIS A 244 5.41 -7.24 5.05
C HIS A 244 6.39 -7.64 6.17
N LEU A 245 7.37 -8.47 5.82
CA LEU A 245 8.43 -8.96 6.68
C LEU A 245 9.52 -7.94 6.92
N ASP A 246 10.01 -7.33 5.83
CA ASP A 246 11.13 -6.40 5.87
C ASP A 246 10.73 -5.11 6.61
N ALA A 247 11.70 -4.49 7.25
CA ALA A 247 11.47 -3.27 8.00
C ALA A 247 12.71 -2.41 8.06
N TRP A 248 12.49 -1.11 8.21
CA TRP A 248 13.51 -0.19 8.67
C TRP A 248 13.85 -0.46 10.14
N GLU A 249 15.06 -0.12 10.55
CA GLU A 249 15.59 -0.40 11.89
C GLU A 249 14.89 0.45 12.98
N PRO A 250 14.34 -0.13 14.08
CA PRO A 250 14.09 -1.55 14.30
C PRO A 250 12.72 -2.04 13.78
N GLY A 251 11.81 -1.14 13.39
CA GLY A 251 10.55 -1.45 12.75
C GLY A 251 9.60 -2.30 13.59
N VAL A 252 9.27 -1.82 14.80
CA VAL A 252 8.31 -2.52 15.66
C VAL A 252 6.89 -2.37 15.12
N THR A 253 6.43 -1.14 14.94
CA THR A 253 5.06 -0.90 14.44
C THR A 253 4.98 -1.04 12.91
N CYS A 254 6.12 -1.04 12.21
CA CYS A 254 6.22 -1.25 10.78
C CYS A 254 7.37 -2.21 10.43
N ASN A 255 7.21 -3.54 10.48
CA ASN A 255 5.91 -4.20 10.64
C ASN A 255 5.97 -5.42 11.59
N ALA A 256 6.85 -5.44 12.63
CA ALA A 256 6.91 -6.60 13.54
C ALA A 256 5.58 -6.88 14.25
N THR A 257 4.74 -5.85 14.48
CA THR A 257 3.40 -6.01 15.03
C THR A 257 2.46 -6.70 14.04
N GLY A 258 2.56 -6.40 12.75
CA GLY A 258 1.79 -7.08 11.71
C GLY A 258 2.23 -8.53 11.53
N ASP A 259 3.54 -8.81 11.49
CA ASP A 259 4.08 -10.17 11.44
C ASP A 259 3.61 -11.01 12.63
N ALA A 260 3.64 -10.45 13.83
CA ALA A 260 3.18 -11.11 15.04
C ALA A 260 1.67 -11.35 15.04
N SER A 261 0.88 -10.41 14.52
CA SER A 261 -0.56 -10.56 14.34
C SER A 261 -0.87 -11.70 13.36
N MET A 262 -0.14 -11.77 12.25
CA MET A 262 -0.29 -12.87 11.29
C MET A 262 0.07 -14.23 11.91
N LEU A 263 1.17 -14.34 12.67
CA LEU A 263 1.54 -15.57 13.38
C LEU A 263 0.48 -15.99 14.39
N GLU A 264 -0.15 -15.04 15.07
CA GLU A 264 -1.28 -15.33 15.96
C GLU A 264 -2.50 -15.83 15.19
N MET A 265 -2.84 -15.24 14.02
CA MET A 265 -3.89 -15.75 13.14
C MET A 265 -3.55 -17.16 12.65
N VAL A 266 -2.31 -17.43 12.23
CA VAL A 266 -1.88 -18.79 11.83
C VAL A 266 -2.08 -19.77 12.99
N ARG A 267 -1.66 -19.43 14.21
CA ARG A 267 -1.77 -20.29 15.39
C ARG A 267 -3.25 -20.64 15.67
N VAL A 268 -4.11 -19.64 15.70
CA VAL A 268 -5.52 -19.82 16.04
C VAL A 268 -6.27 -20.58 14.95
N PHE A 269 -6.13 -20.17 13.69
CA PHE A 269 -6.86 -20.80 12.59
C PHE A 269 -6.35 -22.22 12.29
N SER A 270 -5.07 -22.52 12.48
CA SER A 270 -4.55 -23.90 12.37
C SER A 270 -5.20 -24.86 13.37
N LYS A 271 -5.52 -24.39 14.58
CA LYS A 271 -6.20 -25.19 15.61
C LYS A 271 -7.62 -25.58 15.21
N PHE A 272 -8.28 -24.75 14.40
CA PHE A 272 -9.68 -24.96 13.96
C PHE A 272 -9.79 -25.28 12.46
N LYS A 273 -8.70 -25.70 11.80
CA LYS A 273 -8.65 -25.90 10.35
C LYS A 273 -9.76 -26.82 9.80
N ASP A 274 -10.15 -27.86 10.54
CA ASP A 274 -11.19 -28.80 10.14
C ASP A 274 -12.61 -28.20 10.15
N GLU A 275 -12.79 -27.03 10.78
CA GLU A 275 -14.03 -26.27 10.82
C GLU A 275 -14.08 -25.17 9.75
N LEU A 276 -12.98 -24.94 8.98
CA LEU A 276 -12.91 -23.94 7.92
C LEU A 276 -13.50 -24.46 6.62
N GLU A 277 -14.36 -23.66 5.98
CA GLU A 277 -14.95 -24.02 4.68
C GLU A 277 -13.94 -23.82 3.53
N ARG A 278 -13.10 -22.78 3.57
CA ARG A 278 -12.06 -22.47 2.58
C ARG A 278 -10.70 -22.45 3.24
N SER A 279 -9.68 -22.58 2.43
CA SER A 279 -8.27 -22.48 2.86
C SER A 279 -7.86 -21.05 3.18
N ILE A 280 -6.75 -20.89 3.90
CA ILE A 280 -6.12 -19.60 4.13
C ILE A 280 -4.66 -19.69 3.69
N TRP A 281 -4.21 -18.75 2.86
CA TRP A 281 -2.82 -18.63 2.44
C TRP A 281 -2.20 -17.39 3.07
N PHE A 282 -1.26 -17.60 3.99
CA PHE A 282 -0.47 -16.54 4.62
C PHE A 282 0.82 -16.32 3.85
N VAL A 283 1.13 -15.07 3.53
CA VAL A 283 2.40 -14.69 2.89
C VAL A 283 2.96 -13.44 3.53
N PHE A 284 4.23 -13.49 3.94
CA PHE A 284 4.95 -12.37 4.55
C PHE A 284 5.84 -11.75 3.49
N TRP A 285 5.43 -10.61 2.96
CA TRP A 285 6.11 -9.96 1.84
C TRP A 285 7.50 -9.47 2.21
N ASN A 286 8.50 -9.75 1.38
CA ASN A 286 9.82 -9.12 1.49
C ASN A 286 10.01 -8.12 0.33
N GLY A 287 10.80 -7.07 0.55
CA GLY A 287 11.01 -6.00 -0.42
C GLY A 287 9.83 -5.02 -0.51
N HIS A 288 9.02 -4.89 0.53
CA HIS A 288 7.98 -3.87 0.63
C HIS A 288 8.59 -2.47 0.73
N GLU A 289 9.46 -2.26 1.70
CA GLU A 289 9.97 -0.95 2.09
C GLU A 289 10.96 -0.35 1.10
N ILE A 290 11.90 -1.15 0.61
CA ILE A 290 12.95 -0.67 -0.30
C ILE A 290 12.58 -0.91 -1.75
N ALA A 291 12.19 -2.13 -2.09
CA ALA A 291 11.92 -2.51 -3.47
C ALA A 291 10.49 -2.20 -3.92
N GLU A 292 9.74 -1.41 -3.15
CA GLU A 292 8.39 -0.91 -3.44
C GLU A 292 7.42 -2.04 -3.81
N ALA A 293 6.99 -2.81 -2.78
CA ALA A 293 6.04 -3.92 -2.92
C ALA A 293 6.52 -5.05 -3.86
N ALA A 294 7.83 -5.35 -3.87
CA ALA A 294 8.40 -6.34 -4.77
C ALA A 294 7.84 -7.75 -4.55
N GLY A 295 7.74 -8.19 -3.29
CA GLY A 295 7.26 -9.53 -2.94
C GLY A 295 5.81 -9.76 -3.35
N SER A 296 4.91 -8.81 -3.08
CA SER A 296 3.49 -8.91 -3.45
C SER A 296 3.30 -8.86 -4.97
N THR A 297 4.08 -8.04 -5.68
CA THR A 297 4.03 -7.96 -7.15
C THR A 297 4.56 -9.24 -7.78
N TRP A 298 5.72 -9.74 -7.33
CA TRP A 298 6.25 -11.01 -7.81
C TRP A 298 5.25 -12.16 -7.59
N PHE A 299 4.57 -12.17 -6.46
CA PHE A 299 3.56 -13.18 -6.16
C PHE A 299 2.35 -13.05 -7.10
N ALA A 300 1.89 -11.84 -7.36
CA ALA A 300 0.81 -11.58 -8.32
C ALA A 300 1.18 -12.04 -9.74
N ASP A 301 2.44 -11.85 -10.15
CA ASP A 301 2.92 -12.23 -11.49
C ASP A 301 3.09 -13.76 -11.63
N ASN A 302 3.60 -14.44 -10.60
CA ASN A 302 3.95 -15.86 -10.67
C ASN A 302 2.80 -16.81 -10.30
N TYR A 303 1.81 -16.35 -9.53
CA TYR A 303 0.63 -17.12 -9.12
C TYR A 303 -0.67 -16.55 -9.71
N TRP A 304 -0.57 -15.85 -10.84
CA TRP A 304 -1.67 -15.09 -11.43
C TRP A 304 -2.92 -15.94 -11.69
N ASP A 305 -2.76 -17.12 -12.27
CA ASP A 305 -3.85 -18.06 -12.58
C ASP A 305 -4.53 -18.56 -11.31
N VAL A 306 -3.76 -19.03 -10.34
CA VAL A 306 -4.26 -19.52 -9.04
C VAL A 306 -5.00 -18.41 -8.30
N LEU A 307 -4.45 -17.19 -8.28
CA LEU A 307 -5.06 -16.02 -7.66
C LEU A 307 -6.35 -15.62 -8.38
N SER A 308 -6.32 -15.57 -9.72
CA SER A 308 -7.49 -15.20 -10.53
C SER A 308 -8.65 -16.17 -10.32
N ASP A 309 -8.36 -17.47 -10.29
CA ASP A 309 -9.40 -18.50 -10.27
C ASP A 309 -9.89 -18.83 -8.85
N ASN A 310 -8.99 -18.74 -7.84
CA ASN A 310 -9.25 -19.33 -6.54
C ASN A 310 -9.21 -18.37 -5.35
N CYS A 311 -8.57 -17.22 -5.44
CA CYS A 311 -8.49 -16.28 -4.32
C CYS A 311 -9.84 -15.58 -4.10
N VAL A 312 -10.45 -15.79 -2.93
CA VAL A 312 -11.76 -15.20 -2.57
C VAL A 312 -11.64 -13.88 -1.83
N GLY A 313 -10.46 -13.36 -1.59
CA GLY A 313 -10.25 -12.09 -0.92
C GLY A 313 -8.82 -11.91 -0.49
N TYR A 314 -8.47 -10.69 -0.16
CA TYR A 314 -7.15 -10.28 0.27
C TYR A 314 -7.26 -9.44 1.53
N ILE A 315 -6.54 -9.82 2.58
CA ILE A 315 -6.43 -9.03 3.81
C ILE A 315 -4.96 -8.70 4.02
N ASN A 316 -4.63 -7.41 4.10
CA ASN A 316 -3.29 -6.95 4.46
C ASN A 316 -3.25 -6.53 5.93
N ILE A 317 -2.23 -6.96 6.65
CA ILE A 317 -2.00 -6.67 8.08
C ILE A 317 -0.70 -5.90 8.19
N ASP A 318 -0.81 -4.61 8.43
CA ASP A 318 0.32 -3.71 8.45
C ASP A 318 0.12 -2.57 9.45
N SER A 319 1.16 -2.22 10.19
CA SER A 319 1.21 -1.15 11.18
C SER A 319 0.09 -1.25 12.24
N THR A 320 -0.10 -2.44 12.81
CA THR A 320 -1.05 -2.71 13.88
C THR A 320 -0.50 -2.31 15.25
N ALA A 321 -1.35 -2.31 16.27
CA ALA A 321 -0.97 -2.13 17.68
C ALA A 321 -0.19 -0.83 17.98
N MET A 322 -0.37 0.23 17.22
CA MET A 322 0.34 1.49 17.43
C MET A 322 -0.09 2.15 18.74
N LYS A 323 0.91 2.50 19.57
CA LYS A 323 0.68 3.21 20.83
C LYS A 323 0.08 4.59 20.60
N PHE A 324 -0.86 5.00 21.43
CA PHE A 324 -1.63 6.25 21.33
C PHE A 324 -2.60 6.35 20.13
N ALA A 325 -2.67 5.32 19.30
CA ALA A 325 -3.73 5.20 18.31
C ALA A 325 -5.06 4.88 19.02
N ASP A 326 -6.17 5.47 18.58
CA ASP A 326 -7.44 5.44 19.30
C ASP A 326 -8.69 5.50 18.40
N GLU A 327 -8.52 5.46 17.08
CA GLU A 327 -9.60 5.35 16.10
C GLU A 327 -9.36 4.18 15.17
N TYR A 328 -10.39 3.35 14.95
CA TYR A 328 -10.26 2.28 13.95
C TYR A 328 -10.44 2.87 12.54
N GLU A 329 -9.54 2.53 11.63
CA GLU A 329 -9.61 2.92 10.22
C GLU A 329 -9.61 1.68 9.33
N VAL A 330 -10.33 1.76 8.20
CA VAL A 330 -10.37 0.68 7.22
C VAL A 330 -10.48 1.20 5.80
N ASP A 331 -9.59 0.70 4.93
CA ASP A 331 -9.64 0.86 3.48
C ASP A 331 -10.09 -0.47 2.87
N VAL A 332 -11.09 -0.42 1.99
CA VAL A 332 -11.73 -1.65 1.52
C VAL A 332 -12.23 -1.51 0.08
N SER A 333 -12.16 -2.62 -0.66
CA SER A 333 -12.86 -2.72 -1.96
C SER A 333 -14.35 -2.51 -1.78
N ARG A 334 -14.98 -1.81 -2.72
CA ARG A 334 -16.38 -1.39 -2.60
C ARG A 334 -17.35 -2.53 -2.29
N GLU A 335 -17.16 -3.69 -2.91
CA GLU A 335 -17.98 -4.88 -2.72
C GLU A 335 -17.89 -5.50 -1.33
N LEU A 336 -16.81 -5.21 -0.56
CA LEU A 336 -16.66 -5.64 0.85
C LEU A 336 -16.99 -4.53 1.86
N SER A 337 -17.38 -3.32 1.43
CA SER A 337 -17.60 -2.19 2.33
C SER A 337 -18.65 -2.46 3.42
N GLU A 338 -19.79 -3.04 3.06
CA GLU A 338 -20.86 -3.36 4.00
C GLU A 338 -20.43 -4.45 4.98
N TYR A 339 -19.80 -5.50 4.46
CA TYR A 339 -19.25 -6.58 5.28
C TYR A 339 -18.26 -6.07 6.32
N SER A 340 -17.24 -5.30 5.89
CA SER A 340 -16.22 -4.76 6.79
C SER A 340 -16.80 -3.82 7.84
N THR A 341 -17.74 -2.94 7.46
CA THR A 341 -18.42 -2.06 8.41
C THR A 341 -19.18 -2.86 9.49
N ASN A 342 -19.85 -3.93 9.11
CA ASN A 342 -20.60 -4.78 10.05
C ASN A 342 -19.66 -5.55 10.99
N VAL A 343 -18.59 -6.15 10.47
CA VAL A 343 -17.56 -6.85 11.27
C VAL A 343 -16.93 -5.90 12.30
N ILE A 344 -16.52 -4.71 11.88
CA ILE A 344 -15.92 -3.73 12.78
C ILE A 344 -16.93 -3.30 13.85
N LYS A 345 -18.17 -3.00 13.46
CA LYS A 345 -19.23 -2.66 14.41
C LYS A 345 -19.46 -3.74 15.46
N ASP A 346 -19.47 -5.01 15.05
CA ASP A 346 -19.66 -6.15 15.96
C ASP A 346 -18.47 -6.31 16.92
N ALA A 347 -17.23 -6.09 16.43
CA ALA A 347 -16.02 -6.24 17.21
C ALA A 347 -15.78 -5.08 18.20
N ILE A 348 -16.01 -3.83 17.79
CA ILE A 348 -15.67 -2.64 18.59
C ILE A 348 -16.87 -1.82 19.08
N GLY A 349 -18.09 -2.19 18.69
CA GLY A 349 -19.36 -1.63 19.20
C GLY A 349 -19.83 -0.32 18.54
N HIS A 350 -19.14 0.20 17.51
CA HIS A 350 -19.57 1.38 16.76
C HIS A 350 -19.25 1.26 15.26
N ILE A 351 -19.93 2.06 14.46
CA ILE A 351 -19.77 2.08 13.01
C ILE A 351 -18.52 2.89 12.64
N VAL A 352 -17.71 2.32 11.75
CA VAL A 352 -16.57 2.99 11.11
C VAL A 352 -16.84 3.06 9.60
N ASP A 353 -16.68 4.24 9.01
CA ASP A 353 -16.86 4.42 7.58
C ASP A 353 -15.70 3.77 6.81
N ALA A 354 -16.04 2.79 5.98
CA ALA A 354 -15.09 2.12 5.12
C ALA A 354 -14.67 3.05 3.96
N ARG A 355 -13.40 3.44 3.93
CA ARG A 355 -12.81 4.23 2.84
C ARG A 355 -12.56 3.36 1.62
N PRO A 356 -12.57 3.92 0.40
CA PRO A 356 -12.16 3.18 -0.80
C PRO A 356 -10.70 2.74 -0.70
N MET A 357 -10.43 1.48 -1.08
CA MET A 357 -9.06 0.99 -1.19
C MET A 357 -8.23 1.86 -2.16
N ALA A 358 -7.04 2.22 -1.75
CA ALA A 358 -6.06 2.95 -2.55
C ALA A 358 -4.87 2.07 -2.93
N LYS A 359 -3.95 2.58 -3.76
CA LYS A 359 -2.67 1.93 -4.07
C LYS A 359 -1.68 2.18 -2.93
N ILE A 360 -1.84 1.43 -1.84
CA ILE A 360 -1.04 1.48 -0.61
C ILE A 360 -0.80 0.06 -0.09
N ALA A 361 0.14 -0.13 0.80
CA ALA A 361 0.28 -1.34 1.62
C ALA A 361 0.18 -2.64 0.81
N ASP A 362 1.12 -2.94 -0.07
CA ASP A 362 1.18 -4.18 -0.89
C ASP A 362 -0.06 -4.46 -1.75
N GLN A 363 -0.80 -3.42 -2.15
CA GLN A 363 -1.99 -3.57 -2.99
C GLN A 363 -1.61 -3.89 -4.45
N SER A 364 -1.07 -5.10 -4.67
CA SER A 364 -0.69 -5.62 -5.99
C SER A 364 -1.79 -6.43 -6.68
N PHE A 365 -2.93 -6.65 -6.01
CA PHE A 365 -3.99 -7.57 -6.44
C PHE A 365 -5.24 -6.87 -6.98
N PHE A 366 -5.25 -5.53 -6.98
CA PHE A 366 -6.40 -4.75 -7.41
C PHE A 366 -6.67 -4.90 -8.92
N GLY A 367 -5.61 -4.93 -9.73
CA GLY A 367 -5.72 -5.19 -11.17
C GLY A 367 -6.32 -6.55 -11.51
N LEU A 368 -6.04 -7.57 -10.67
CA LEU A 368 -6.66 -8.89 -10.79
C LEU A 368 -8.14 -8.89 -10.39
N GLY A 369 -8.62 -7.82 -9.74
CA GLY A 369 -9.98 -7.73 -9.24
C GLY A 369 -10.22 -8.60 -8.00
N ILE A 370 -9.22 -8.77 -7.14
CA ILE A 370 -9.37 -9.47 -5.85
C ILE A 370 -9.86 -8.48 -4.81
N PRO A 371 -11.03 -8.73 -4.16
CA PRO A 371 -11.54 -7.86 -3.10
C PRO A 371 -10.58 -7.77 -1.93
N SER A 372 -10.37 -6.57 -1.42
CA SER A 372 -9.30 -6.29 -0.46
C SER A 372 -9.82 -5.57 0.77
N VAL A 373 -9.24 -5.91 1.94
CA VAL A 373 -9.46 -5.24 3.22
C VAL A 373 -8.10 -4.88 3.84
N PHE A 374 -7.99 -3.66 4.31
CA PHE A 374 -6.84 -3.18 5.07
C PHE A 374 -7.33 -2.30 6.21
N GLY A 375 -7.18 -2.74 7.45
CA GLY A 375 -7.69 -2.02 8.62
C GLY A 375 -6.85 -2.22 9.86
N ARG A 376 -6.89 -1.22 10.74
CA ARG A 376 -6.14 -1.19 12.00
C ARG A 376 -6.67 -0.11 12.93
N VAL A 377 -6.22 -0.14 14.18
CA VAL A 377 -6.36 1.01 15.08
C VAL A 377 -5.36 2.09 14.63
N GLY A 378 -5.85 3.23 14.20
CA GLY A 378 -5.09 4.38 13.70
C GLY A 378 -5.19 5.61 14.60
N PHE A 379 -4.62 6.73 14.16
CA PHE A 379 -4.58 7.98 14.93
C PHE A 379 -5.71 8.93 14.56
N LYS A 380 -6.28 9.60 15.56
CA LYS A 380 -7.16 10.75 15.34
C LYS A 380 -6.47 11.83 14.52
N LYS A 381 -7.27 12.51 13.71
CA LYS A 381 -6.81 13.62 12.88
C LYS A 381 -6.03 14.68 13.67
N SER A 382 -6.47 15.01 14.90
CA SER A 382 -5.77 15.98 15.77
C SER A 382 -4.34 15.55 16.13
N ILE A 383 -4.12 14.25 16.39
CA ILE A 383 -2.78 13.70 16.68
C ILE A 383 -1.91 13.74 15.42
N ILE A 384 -2.49 13.40 14.26
CA ILE A 384 -1.80 13.48 12.97
C ILE A 384 -1.35 14.92 12.67
N GLU A 385 -2.23 15.90 12.88
CA GLU A 385 -1.94 17.32 12.68
C GLU A 385 -0.86 17.82 13.65
N GLU A 386 -0.93 17.45 14.94
CA GLU A 386 0.08 17.79 15.95
C GLU A 386 1.46 17.24 15.58
N ASN A 387 1.52 16.08 14.94
CA ASN A 387 2.74 15.42 14.48
C ASN A 387 3.05 15.68 12.99
N HIS A 388 2.57 16.80 12.44
CA HIS A 388 2.83 17.24 11.07
C HIS A 388 2.62 16.14 10.03
N GLY A 389 1.45 15.51 10.04
CA GLY A 389 1.03 14.53 9.02
C GLY A 389 1.57 13.11 9.22
N ALA A 390 2.17 12.80 10.37
CA ALA A 390 2.63 11.45 10.68
C ALA A 390 1.45 10.51 10.98
N THR A 391 0.88 9.91 9.94
CA THR A 391 -0.30 9.03 10.02
C THR A 391 -0.02 7.68 10.69
N LEU A 392 1.24 7.26 10.77
CA LEU A 392 1.69 6.00 11.38
C LEU A 392 2.51 6.23 12.67
N GLY A 393 2.35 7.41 13.31
CA GLY A 393 3.17 7.85 14.41
C GLY A 393 4.47 8.52 13.96
N TRP A 394 4.95 9.49 14.75
CA TRP A 394 6.17 10.25 14.42
C TRP A 394 7.44 9.39 14.38
N TRP A 395 7.42 8.21 14.99
CA TRP A 395 8.53 7.25 15.05
C TRP A 395 8.61 6.30 13.84
N ASN A 396 7.54 6.23 13.02
CA ASN A 396 7.48 5.31 11.89
C ASN A 396 8.65 5.54 10.92
N HIS A 397 9.30 4.46 10.49
CA HIS A 397 10.50 4.44 9.65
C HIS A 397 11.72 5.11 10.28
N THR A 398 11.78 5.21 11.60
CA THR A 398 12.93 5.80 12.31
C THR A 398 13.50 4.83 13.35
N VAL A 399 14.71 5.09 13.82
CA VAL A 399 15.35 4.32 14.91
C VAL A 399 14.58 4.35 16.24
N LYS A 400 13.50 5.11 16.33
CA LYS A 400 12.62 5.21 17.51
C LYS A 400 11.36 4.34 17.40
N ASP A 401 11.19 3.59 16.31
CA ASP A 401 10.14 2.58 16.20
C ASP A 401 10.53 1.31 16.99
N SER A 402 10.55 1.45 18.30
CA SER A 402 11.02 0.47 19.28
C SER A 402 9.87 -0.16 20.07
N LEU A 403 10.14 -1.22 20.85
CA LEU A 403 9.13 -2.06 21.50
C LEU A 403 8.12 -1.27 22.36
N ASP A 404 8.54 -0.13 22.93
CA ASP A 404 7.66 0.76 23.69
C ASP A 404 6.59 1.46 22.85
N LYS A 405 6.62 1.32 21.52
CA LYS A 405 5.61 1.85 20.58
C LYS A 405 4.49 0.86 20.29
N ALA A 406 4.67 -0.43 20.62
CA ALA A 406 3.59 -1.41 20.55
C ALA A 406 2.66 -1.30 21.76
N ASP A 407 1.35 -1.40 21.55
CA ASP A 407 0.32 -1.36 22.58
C ASP A 407 -0.51 -2.65 22.56
N ALA A 408 -0.50 -3.38 23.68
CA ALA A 408 -1.20 -4.66 23.81
C ALA A 408 -2.75 -4.51 23.75
N GLY A 409 -3.28 -3.36 24.17
CA GLY A 409 -4.72 -3.08 24.10
C GLY A 409 -5.17 -2.89 22.66
N ASN A 410 -4.44 -2.09 21.89
CA ASN A 410 -4.69 -1.89 20.46
C ASN A 410 -4.46 -3.18 19.67
N MET A 411 -3.44 -3.98 20.00
CA MET A 411 -3.22 -5.28 19.40
C MET A 411 -4.42 -6.21 19.60
N LYS A 412 -5.01 -6.22 20.78
CA LYS A 412 -6.20 -7.02 21.05
C LYS A 412 -7.39 -6.59 20.18
N LEU A 413 -7.60 -5.29 19.98
CA LEU A 413 -8.66 -4.78 19.10
C LEU A 413 -8.40 -5.16 17.64
N ASP A 414 -7.17 -4.96 17.16
CA ASP A 414 -6.78 -5.36 15.81
C ASP A 414 -6.99 -6.86 15.58
N HIS A 415 -6.54 -7.72 16.52
CA HIS A 415 -6.73 -9.17 16.43
C HIS A 415 -8.21 -9.58 16.38
N MET A 416 -9.07 -8.95 17.17
CA MET A 416 -10.52 -9.25 17.16
C MET A 416 -11.13 -8.95 15.79
N VAL A 417 -10.87 -7.77 15.24
CA VAL A 417 -11.41 -7.38 13.92
C VAL A 417 -10.81 -8.25 12.81
N GLN A 418 -9.51 -8.53 12.86
CA GLN A 418 -8.83 -9.38 11.88
C GLN A 418 -9.39 -10.80 11.90
N ALA A 419 -9.48 -11.43 13.09
CA ALA A 419 -10.01 -12.79 13.22
C ALA A 419 -11.47 -12.91 12.73
N GLU A 420 -12.32 -11.93 13.05
CA GLU A 420 -13.70 -11.90 12.56
C GLU A 420 -13.76 -11.67 11.04
N SER A 421 -12.91 -10.78 10.51
CA SER A 421 -12.82 -10.53 9.07
C SER A 421 -12.36 -11.77 8.29
N LEU A 422 -11.34 -12.47 8.79
CA LEU A 422 -10.86 -13.72 8.20
C LEU A 422 -11.96 -14.79 8.22
N LEU A 423 -12.50 -15.06 9.41
CA LEU A 423 -13.50 -16.11 9.59
C LEU A 423 -14.74 -15.89 8.72
N GLY A 424 -15.26 -14.67 8.68
CA GLY A 424 -16.46 -14.36 7.93
C GLY A 424 -16.31 -14.56 6.42
N ILE A 425 -15.13 -14.27 5.84
CA ILE A 425 -14.87 -14.55 4.41
C ILE A 425 -14.64 -16.05 4.20
N VAL A 426 -13.84 -16.69 5.06
CA VAL A 426 -13.47 -18.11 4.92
C VAL A 426 -14.66 -19.03 5.08
N ASN A 427 -15.57 -18.75 6.04
CA ASN A 427 -16.68 -19.65 6.40
C ASN A 427 -18.05 -19.21 5.87
N SER A 428 -18.16 -18.12 5.12
CA SER A 428 -19.43 -17.73 4.50
C SER A 428 -19.89 -18.78 3.48
N VAL A 429 -21.15 -19.17 3.51
CA VAL A 429 -21.75 -20.04 2.49
C VAL A 429 -21.74 -19.30 1.14
N ILE A 430 -22.26 -18.09 1.12
CA ILE A 430 -22.13 -17.15 -0.01
C ILE A 430 -21.11 -16.10 0.37
N LEU A 431 -20.16 -15.80 -0.53
CA LEU A 431 -19.15 -14.77 -0.30
C LEU A 431 -19.81 -13.43 0.04
N PRO A 432 -19.29 -12.68 1.02
CA PRO A 432 -19.95 -11.48 1.54
C PRO A 432 -19.74 -10.25 0.64
N TYR A 433 -19.87 -10.43 -0.68
CA TYR A 433 -19.74 -9.36 -1.65
C TYR A 433 -21.09 -8.72 -1.93
N ASN A 434 -21.15 -7.40 -1.80
CA ASN A 434 -22.28 -6.58 -2.21
C ASN A 434 -21.83 -5.52 -3.23
N PHE A 435 -22.25 -5.69 -4.48
CA PHE A 435 -21.85 -4.81 -5.58
C PHE A 435 -22.67 -3.52 -5.69
N ASP A 436 -23.63 -3.26 -4.80
CA ASP A 436 -24.46 -2.05 -4.83
C ASP A 436 -23.60 -0.77 -4.78
N LYS A 437 -22.66 -0.71 -3.81
CA LYS A 437 -21.73 0.42 -3.71
C LYS A 437 -20.78 0.51 -4.91
N THR A 438 -20.33 -0.62 -5.44
CA THR A 438 -19.45 -0.67 -6.63
C THR A 438 -20.16 -0.10 -7.85
N ALA A 439 -21.37 -0.57 -8.13
CA ALA A 439 -22.16 -0.13 -9.29
C ALA A 439 -22.50 1.37 -9.22
N LYS A 440 -22.95 1.84 -8.06
CA LYS A 440 -23.25 3.26 -7.82
C LYS A 440 -22.02 4.15 -7.93
N ASP A 441 -20.87 3.72 -7.37
CA ASP A 441 -19.61 4.45 -7.44
C ASP A 441 -19.11 4.60 -8.88
N ILE A 442 -19.16 3.52 -9.67
CA ILE A 442 -18.82 3.54 -11.11
C ILE A 442 -19.73 4.51 -11.86
N ASN A 443 -21.04 4.39 -11.70
CA ASN A 443 -22.03 5.24 -12.36
C ASN A 443 -21.83 6.73 -12.02
N GLU A 444 -21.68 7.05 -10.73
CA GLU A 444 -21.44 8.42 -10.27
C GLU A 444 -20.17 9.03 -10.88
N LYS A 445 -19.07 8.25 -10.89
CA LYS A 445 -17.78 8.69 -11.44
C LYS A 445 -17.83 8.90 -12.95
N LEU A 446 -18.51 8.01 -13.69
CA LEU A 446 -18.73 8.19 -15.13
C LEU A 446 -19.54 9.46 -15.40
N ASN A 447 -20.62 9.70 -14.67
CA ASN A 447 -21.42 10.93 -14.80
C ASN A 447 -20.60 12.19 -14.47
N LYS A 448 -19.70 12.15 -13.48
CA LYS A 448 -18.76 13.26 -13.19
C LYS A 448 -17.78 13.52 -14.33
N LEU A 449 -17.28 12.47 -14.99
CA LEU A 449 -16.38 12.60 -16.15
C LEU A 449 -17.08 13.07 -17.43
N ASN A 450 -18.39 12.84 -17.55
CA ASN A 450 -19.18 13.19 -18.74
C ASN A 450 -19.15 14.69 -19.10
N LYS A 451 -18.92 15.56 -18.13
CA LYS A 451 -18.76 17.02 -18.37
C LYS A 451 -17.59 17.34 -19.32
N TYR A 452 -16.61 16.44 -19.45
CA TYR A 452 -15.46 16.60 -20.34
C TYR A 452 -15.68 15.95 -21.71
N ALA A 453 -16.76 15.16 -21.89
CA ALA A 453 -16.97 14.33 -23.09
C ALA A 453 -17.06 15.15 -24.40
N ALA A 454 -17.73 16.31 -24.36
CA ALA A 454 -17.88 17.19 -25.53
C ALA A 454 -16.54 17.67 -26.12
N ARG A 455 -15.48 17.74 -25.29
CA ARG A 455 -14.14 18.18 -25.71
C ARG A 455 -13.13 17.04 -25.82
N THR A 456 -13.49 15.81 -25.50
CA THR A 456 -12.54 14.69 -25.42
C THR A 456 -13.02 13.47 -26.19
N ILE A 457 -13.68 12.53 -25.53
CA ILE A 457 -14.26 11.32 -26.13
C ILE A 457 -15.68 11.10 -25.61
N ASP A 458 -16.54 10.53 -26.44
CA ASP A 458 -17.90 10.13 -26.04
C ASP A 458 -17.84 8.88 -25.11
N ILE A 459 -18.47 8.98 -23.93
CA ILE A 459 -18.62 7.91 -22.94
C ILE A 459 -20.10 7.57 -22.65
N THR A 460 -21.04 8.02 -23.49
CA THR A 460 -22.49 7.79 -23.32
C THR A 460 -22.83 6.30 -23.21
N ALA A 461 -22.15 5.45 -23.97
CA ALA A 461 -22.36 4.01 -23.92
C ALA A 461 -21.96 3.44 -22.55
N LEU A 462 -20.83 3.88 -21.96
CA LEU A 462 -20.42 3.46 -20.62
C LEU A 462 -21.43 3.87 -19.54
N ILE A 463 -21.97 5.08 -19.62
CA ILE A 463 -23.00 5.56 -18.68
C ILE A 463 -24.23 4.68 -18.76
N ARG A 464 -24.72 4.40 -19.98
CA ARG A 464 -25.88 3.53 -20.18
C ARG A 464 -25.65 2.12 -19.59
N GLU A 465 -24.50 1.50 -19.85
CA GLU A 465 -24.17 0.17 -19.29
C GLU A 465 -24.05 0.23 -17.77
N SER A 466 -23.51 1.31 -17.20
CA SER A 466 -23.45 1.48 -15.75
C SER A 466 -24.84 1.69 -15.11
N ASP A 467 -25.79 2.33 -15.78
CA ASP A 467 -27.20 2.40 -15.34
C ASP A 467 -27.84 1.00 -15.29
N LEU A 468 -27.57 0.17 -16.32
CA LEU A 468 -28.03 -1.22 -16.35
C LEU A 468 -27.35 -2.07 -15.26
N LEU A 469 -26.07 -1.84 -14.98
CA LEU A 469 -25.36 -2.53 -13.89
C LEU A 469 -26.03 -2.25 -12.55
N VAL A 470 -26.34 -0.99 -12.22
CA VAL A 470 -27.05 -0.62 -10.97
C VAL A 470 -28.36 -1.37 -10.88
N ALA A 471 -29.18 -1.41 -11.95
CA ALA A 471 -30.46 -2.11 -11.95
C ALA A 471 -30.33 -3.65 -11.82
N ASN A 472 -29.26 -4.24 -12.34
CA ASN A 472 -29.03 -5.68 -12.28
C ASN A 472 -28.46 -6.14 -10.94
N VAL A 473 -27.69 -5.29 -10.24
CA VAL A 473 -27.17 -5.62 -8.88
C VAL A 473 -28.31 -5.79 -7.90
N ASP A 474 -29.38 -5.01 -7.97
CA ASP A 474 -30.56 -5.20 -7.11
C ASP A 474 -31.18 -6.60 -7.29
N ARG A 475 -31.25 -7.10 -8.53
CA ARG A 475 -31.73 -8.45 -8.83
C ARG A 475 -30.79 -9.52 -8.28
N LEU A 476 -29.48 -9.32 -8.41
CA LEU A 476 -28.48 -10.25 -7.85
C LEU A 476 -28.60 -10.33 -6.34
N ASN A 477 -28.74 -9.21 -5.63
CA ASN A 477 -28.90 -9.17 -4.19
C ASN A 477 -30.18 -9.89 -3.73
N LEU A 478 -31.28 -9.76 -4.49
CA LEU A 478 -32.50 -10.52 -4.22
C LEU A 478 -32.26 -12.04 -4.36
N MET A 479 -31.63 -12.48 -5.43
CA MET A 479 -31.29 -13.90 -5.63
C MET A 479 -30.38 -14.43 -4.51
N ILE A 480 -29.38 -13.65 -4.07
CA ILE A 480 -28.52 -14.02 -2.95
C ILE A 480 -29.35 -14.23 -1.69
N SER A 481 -30.26 -13.31 -1.36
CA SER A 481 -31.09 -13.40 -0.16
C SER A 481 -32.03 -14.62 -0.14
N GLU A 482 -32.47 -15.07 -1.30
CA GLU A 482 -33.34 -16.25 -1.45
C GLU A 482 -32.59 -17.60 -1.28
N HIS A 483 -31.23 -17.58 -1.44
CA HIS A 483 -30.41 -18.80 -1.48
C HIS A 483 -29.34 -18.86 -0.39
N VAL A 484 -29.43 -18.07 0.67
CA VAL A 484 -28.40 -17.94 1.74
C VAL A 484 -27.99 -19.28 2.36
N ASN A 485 -28.91 -20.27 2.42
CA ASN A 485 -28.65 -21.59 3.01
C ASN A 485 -28.61 -22.74 1.98
N ASP A 486 -28.60 -22.42 0.70
CA ASP A 486 -28.55 -23.40 -0.38
C ASP A 486 -27.12 -23.57 -0.89
N TYR A 487 -26.43 -24.62 -0.46
CA TYR A 487 -25.03 -24.91 -0.79
C TYR A 487 -24.78 -25.14 -2.29
N GLU A 488 -25.75 -25.75 -3.02
CA GLU A 488 -25.60 -25.96 -4.46
C GLU A 488 -25.74 -24.63 -5.24
N ALA A 489 -26.71 -23.82 -4.87
CA ALA A 489 -26.88 -22.48 -5.43
C ALA A 489 -25.69 -21.57 -5.06
N ALA A 490 -25.21 -21.65 -3.83
CA ALA A 490 -24.08 -20.86 -3.34
C ALA A 490 -22.81 -21.06 -4.17
N THR A 491 -22.51 -22.26 -4.63
CA THR A 491 -21.35 -22.52 -5.49
C THR A 491 -21.43 -21.73 -6.80
N LYS A 492 -22.60 -21.72 -7.44
CA LYS A 492 -22.86 -20.97 -8.67
C LYS A 492 -22.82 -19.45 -8.42
N ILE A 493 -23.46 -18.99 -7.35
CA ILE A 493 -23.49 -17.59 -6.94
C ILE A 493 -22.07 -17.10 -6.67
N ASN A 494 -21.27 -17.83 -5.88
CA ASN A 494 -19.88 -17.48 -5.58
C ASN A 494 -19.02 -17.35 -6.85
N SER A 495 -19.19 -18.25 -7.81
CA SER A 495 -18.50 -18.14 -9.10
C SER A 495 -18.86 -16.85 -9.86
N VAL A 496 -20.15 -16.46 -9.84
CA VAL A 496 -20.60 -15.19 -10.44
C VAL A 496 -20.03 -13.99 -9.67
N LEU A 497 -20.08 -14.00 -8.34
CA LEU A 497 -19.56 -12.91 -7.50
C LEU A 497 -18.07 -12.71 -7.72
N MET A 498 -17.28 -13.80 -7.74
CA MET A 498 -15.85 -13.72 -8.04
C MET A 498 -15.61 -13.16 -9.46
N LYS A 499 -16.35 -13.62 -10.46
CA LYS A 499 -16.23 -13.11 -11.83
C LYS A 499 -16.58 -11.63 -11.93
N LEU A 500 -17.64 -11.18 -11.26
CA LEU A 500 -18.00 -9.76 -11.21
C LEU A 500 -16.88 -8.91 -10.59
N SER A 501 -16.27 -9.37 -9.49
CA SER A 501 -15.15 -8.64 -8.89
C SER A 501 -13.97 -8.55 -9.86
N ARG A 502 -13.59 -9.65 -10.54
CA ARG A 502 -12.52 -9.65 -11.56
C ARG A 502 -12.81 -8.71 -12.72
N THR A 503 -14.07 -8.59 -13.09
CA THR A 503 -14.53 -7.80 -14.23
C THR A 503 -14.62 -6.32 -13.89
N LEU A 504 -15.14 -5.96 -12.72
CA LEU A 504 -15.44 -4.57 -12.36
C LEU A 504 -14.28 -3.88 -11.60
N THR A 505 -13.68 -4.56 -10.63
CA THR A 505 -12.70 -3.93 -9.73
C THR A 505 -11.43 -3.55 -10.49
N GLY A 506 -10.82 -4.48 -11.22
CA GLY A 506 -9.61 -4.16 -12.01
C GLY A 506 -9.82 -2.99 -12.98
N PRO A 507 -10.68 -3.12 -14.00
CA PRO A 507 -10.81 -2.10 -15.06
C PRO A 507 -11.24 -0.71 -14.57
N PHE A 508 -12.11 -0.62 -13.56
CA PHE A 508 -12.64 0.67 -13.10
C PHE A 508 -11.81 1.35 -12.01
N TYR A 509 -10.88 0.62 -11.37
CA TYR A 509 -10.07 1.16 -10.27
C TYR A 509 -8.57 1.20 -10.58
N THR A 510 -8.13 0.76 -11.77
CA THR A 510 -6.74 0.85 -12.23
C THR A 510 -6.63 1.56 -13.58
N ALA A 511 -5.47 2.15 -13.85
CA ALA A 511 -5.16 2.70 -15.19
C ALA A 511 -4.59 1.60 -16.10
N CYS A 512 -3.77 0.70 -15.58
CA CYS A 512 -3.19 -0.42 -16.30
C CYS A 512 -4.22 -1.53 -16.61
N ASP A 513 -3.80 -2.53 -17.38
CA ASP A 513 -4.56 -3.76 -17.54
C ASP A 513 -4.41 -4.68 -16.32
N ARG A 514 -5.11 -5.83 -16.36
CA ARG A 514 -5.12 -6.81 -15.27
C ARG A 514 -3.82 -7.60 -15.07
N TYR A 515 -2.84 -7.41 -15.95
CA TYR A 515 -1.54 -8.11 -15.94
C TYR A 515 -0.38 -7.20 -15.54
N SER A 516 -0.68 -5.93 -15.29
CA SER A 516 0.30 -4.89 -15.02
C SER A 516 0.01 -4.22 -13.67
N GLN A 517 0.99 -3.45 -13.18
CA GLN A 517 0.86 -2.70 -11.94
C GLN A 517 0.83 -1.20 -12.21
N ASP A 518 -0.14 -0.51 -11.62
CA ASP A 518 -0.10 0.95 -11.57
C ASP A 518 1.09 1.41 -10.74
N SER A 519 1.79 2.42 -11.22
CA SER A 519 2.74 3.19 -10.42
C SER A 519 2.03 4.17 -9.49
N TYR A 520 2.80 4.82 -8.62
CA TYR A 520 2.28 5.90 -7.78
C TYR A 520 1.61 7.02 -8.60
N GLY A 521 0.74 7.78 -7.95
CA GLY A 521 0.00 8.88 -8.57
C GLY A 521 -1.29 8.49 -9.30
N LEU A 522 -1.67 7.22 -9.29
CA LEU A 522 -2.88 6.69 -9.91
C LEU A 522 -3.92 6.22 -8.87
N SER A 523 -3.97 6.90 -7.73
CA SER A 523 -4.97 6.58 -6.69
C SER A 523 -6.38 6.93 -7.14
N ILE A 524 -7.33 6.02 -6.92
CA ILE A 524 -8.77 6.24 -7.17
C ILE A 524 -9.37 7.37 -6.30
N LEU A 525 -8.70 7.74 -5.21
CA LEU A 525 -9.13 8.83 -4.33
C LEU A 525 -9.01 10.19 -5.02
N SER A 526 -7.92 10.38 -5.78
CA SER A 526 -7.65 11.61 -6.51
C SER A 526 -8.02 11.52 -7.99
N LYS A 527 -8.06 10.31 -8.56
CA LYS A 527 -8.30 10.06 -9.99
C LYS A 527 -9.43 9.05 -10.17
N PRO A 528 -10.69 9.48 -10.06
CA PRO A 528 -11.84 8.58 -10.27
C PRO A 528 -11.79 7.97 -11.68
N ILE A 529 -11.93 6.64 -11.76
CA ILE A 529 -11.71 5.84 -12.98
C ILE A 529 -10.37 6.19 -13.62
N PRO A 530 -9.23 5.70 -13.06
CA PRO A 530 -7.88 6.14 -13.47
C PRO A 530 -7.63 6.04 -14.98
N ALA A 531 -8.20 5.02 -15.63
CA ALA A 531 -8.08 4.81 -17.07
C ALA A 531 -8.75 5.90 -17.94
N LEU A 532 -9.75 6.64 -17.42
CA LEU A 532 -10.44 7.73 -18.11
C LEU A 532 -10.09 9.11 -17.53
N TYR A 533 -9.40 9.17 -16.38
CA TYR A 533 -9.05 10.44 -15.74
C TYR A 533 -8.27 11.40 -16.65
N PRO A 534 -7.43 10.94 -17.63
CA PRO A 534 -6.79 11.83 -18.58
C PRO A 534 -7.74 12.70 -19.42
N MET A 535 -9.07 12.40 -19.44
CA MET A 535 -10.07 13.32 -20.03
C MET A 535 -10.01 14.72 -19.41
N VAL A 536 -9.70 14.82 -18.12
CA VAL A 536 -9.59 16.10 -17.40
C VAL A 536 -8.46 16.95 -17.99
N GLU A 537 -7.26 16.37 -18.13
CA GLU A 537 -6.11 17.05 -18.72
C GLU A 537 -6.34 17.39 -20.20
N MET A 538 -6.79 16.41 -20.97
CA MET A 538 -7.05 16.54 -22.41
C MET A 538 -8.04 17.67 -22.70
N SER A 539 -9.06 17.87 -21.85
CA SER A 539 -10.07 18.93 -22.03
C SER A 539 -9.49 20.36 -22.03
N ASN A 540 -8.28 20.55 -21.49
CA ASN A 540 -7.58 21.83 -21.43
C ASN A 540 -6.59 22.05 -22.59
N LEU A 541 -6.36 21.03 -23.42
CA LEU A 541 -5.44 21.11 -24.56
C LEU A 541 -6.13 21.65 -25.83
N ASP A 542 -5.33 22.23 -26.73
CA ASP A 542 -5.80 22.54 -28.10
C ASP A 542 -5.97 21.23 -28.89
N GLU A 543 -7.08 21.08 -29.60
CA GLU A 543 -7.36 19.88 -30.40
C GLU A 543 -6.35 19.65 -31.54
N LYS A 544 -5.57 20.68 -31.92
CA LYS A 544 -4.47 20.58 -32.89
C LYS A 544 -3.18 20.07 -32.30
N ASP A 545 -3.05 20.08 -30.96
CA ASP A 545 -1.86 19.60 -30.25
C ASP A 545 -1.66 18.10 -30.52
N VAL A 546 -0.43 17.71 -30.77
CA VAL A 546 -0.04 16.30 -30.91
C VAL A 546 -0.37 15.52 -29.63
N LYS A 547 -0.14 16.11 -28.47
CA LYS A 547 -0.48 15.51 -27.17
C LYS A 547 -1.97 15.17 -27.09
N PHE A 548 -2.86 16.10 -27.52
CA PHE A 548 -4.31 15.86 -27.58
C PHE A 548 -4.64 14.62 -28.44
N LYS A 549 -4.01 14.51 -29.63
CA LYS A 549 -4.27 13.39 -30.55
C LYS A 549 -3.82 12.05 -29.96
N LEU A 550 -2.67 12.01 -29.31
CA LEU A 550 -2.15 10.82 -28.64
C LEU A 550 -3.07 10.38 -27.49
N MET A 551 -3.40 11.29 -26.59
CA MET A 551 -4.29 11.04 -25.46
C MET A 551 -5.68 10.59 -25.91
N ARG A 552 -6.22 11.16 -26.99
CA ARG A 552 -7.52 10.73 -27.53
C ARG A 552 -7.49 9.26 -27.96
N THR A 553 -6.41 8.81 -28.59
CA THR A 553 -6.25 7.41 -29.01
C THR A 553 -6.19 6.47 -27.80
N GLU A 554 -5.44 6.84 -26.77
CA GLU A 554 -5.33 6.08 -25.53
C GLU A 554 -6.67 6.00 -24.79
N LEU A 555 -7.37 7.12 -24.65
CA LEU A 555 -8.69 7.19 -24.02
C LEU A 555 -9.75 6.36 -24.74
N LEU A 556 -9.74 6.32 -26.08
CA LEU A 556 -10.67 5.48 -26.85
C LEU A 556 -10.42 3.98 -26.57
N ARG A 557 -9.15 3.57 -26.44
CA ARG A 557 -8.79 2.19 -26.09
C ARG A 557 -9.19 1.87 -24.64
N SER A 558 -8.95 2.78 -23.70
CA SER A 558 -9.39 2.66 -22.31
C SER A 558 -10.92 2.54 -22.20
N ARG A 559 -11.67 3.41 -22.91
CA ARG A 559 -13.13 3.31 -22.98
C ARG A 559 -13.59 1.94 -23.48
N ASN A 560 -12.97 1.44 -24.55
CA ASN A 560 -13.35 0.15 -25.13
C ASN A 560 -13.07 -1.01 -24.15
N ARG A 561 -11.95 -0.97 -23.41
CA ARG A 561 -11.65 -1.92 -22.33
C ARG A 561 -12.72 -1.90 -21.24
N LEU A 562 -13.19 -0.72 -20.86
CA LEU A 562 -14.24 -0.57 -19.85
C LEU A 562 -15.64 -0.99 -20.35
N LEU A 563 -15.89 -0.91 -21.67
CA LEU A 563 -17.14 -1.41 -22.29
C LEU A 563 -17.13 -2.94 -22.40
N ASP A 564 -15.97 -3.57 -22.53
CA ASP A 564 -15.81 -5.01 -22.60
C ASP A 564 -15.98 -5.66 -21.20
N ALA A 565 -15.64 -4.93 -20.15
CA ALA A 565 -15.82 -5.35 -18.76
C ALA A 565 -17.30 -5.28 -18.33
#